data_743d854332b3653f6a8ba00a99576ae1
#
_entry.id   743d854332b3653f6a8ba00a99576ae1
#
_cell.length_a   1.000
_cell.length_b   1.000
_cell.length_c   1.000
_cell.angle_alpha   90.00
_cell.angle_beta   90.00
_cell.angle_gamma   90.00
#
_symmetry.space_group_name_H-M   'P 1'
#
loop_
_entity.id
_entity.type
_entity.pdbx_description
1 polymer ?
#
loop_
_entity_poly.entity_id
_entity_poly.type
_entity_poly.pdbx_seq_one_letter_code
_entity_poly.pdbx_strand_id
1 'polypeptide(L)'
;MNNLILGYKRGYYRCQAIQTALAKFQQKSTIITDEDDFEKIEGNYDRIFTMSESLLPLQYELEQKLGINNLTKESVEILTNKFKMDEYARSLGFTITPKSVLPENAEDLNAFGDKPVFVKPVVGSGTKDQHHNFPYTAFKNKDELLKHVSFNTWIDKDFNNTQNQLMVQEHLPDNSEIYALYAYVNSSGRVTPLYWSKGTIMVNNKTEMHWQPRNYSFEGIPTNEVPGKIKHTGTYFYQKLVDGLKIKNLLMVADFYYFDDTVKFIDLNPRIGQGMVMYDDLCDNEFLPNVFAEMPLPEFKRHLWKETKLKSGTIKSVGDYKSVEGAALASNWFLQDGVVIPEEYCLSSQDFHFSLFVSGKEKTDMYETYRSSHNQLQACIEYY
;
A
#
# COMPACT_ATOMS: atom_id res chain seq x y z
N MET A 1 -1.94 27.12 9.25
CA MET A 1 -2.37 25.75 9.63
C MET A 1 -1.27 25.06 10.39
N ASN A 2 -1.63 24.33 11.42
CA ASN A 2 -0.75 23.49 12.20
C ASN A 2 -1.16 22.01 11.98
N ASN A 3 -0.24 21.17 11.59
CA ASN A 3 -0.52 19.79 11.18
C ASN A 3 0.20 18.81 12.11
N LEU A 4 -0.45 17.68 12.41
CA LEU A 4 0.14 16.55 13.09
C LEU A 4 0.37 15.43 12.09
N ILE A 5 1.54 14.83 12.12
CA ILE A 5 1.91 13.70 11.24
C ILE A 5 2.26 12.52 12.13
N LEU A 6 1.45 11.47 12.05
CA LEU A 6 1.62 10.23 12.80
C LEU A 6 2.32 9.18 11.92
N GLY A 7 3.38 8.61 12.42
CA GLY A 7 4.12 7.60 11.67
C GLY A 7 4.82 6.58 12.58
N TYR A 8 5.54 5.70 11.93
CA TYR A 8 6.49 4.81 12.58
C TYR A 8 7.91 5.27 12.28
N LYS A 9 8.83 5.09 13.19
CA LYS A 9 10.26 5.38 12.98
C LYS A 9 10.76 4.77 11.67
N ARG A 10 10.37 3.55 11.37
CA ARG A 10 10.71 2.84 10.11
C ARG A 10 10.21 3.53 8.84
N GLY A 11 9.18 4.37 8.94
CA GLY A 11 8.60 5.13 7.83
C GLY A 11 8.84 6.63 7.92
N TYR A 12 9.80 7.06 8.73
CA TYR A 12 10.04 8.46 9.06
C TYR A 12 10.24 9.35 7.81
N TYR A 13 10.90 8.83 6.78
CA TYR A 13 11.09 9.55 5.52
C TYR A 13 9.76 9.98 4.85
N ARG A 14 8.68 9.19 5.02
CA ARG A 14 7.35 9.55 4.53
C ARG A 14 6.75 10.70 5.32
N CYS A 15 6.95 10.70 6.63
CA CYS A 15 6.56 11.82 7.49
C CYS A 15 7.29 13.10 7.07
N GLN A 16 8.60 13.00 6.83
CA GLN A 16 9.43 14.14 6.38
C GLN A 16 8.97 14.66 5.02
N ALA A 17 8.59 13.80 4.08
CA ALA A 17 8.08 14.22 2.77
C ALA A 17 6.81 15.08 2.93
N ILE A 18 5.84 14.66 3.76
CA ILE A 18 4.66 15.48 4.06
C ILE A 18 5.06 16.78 4.75
N GLN A 19 5.93 16.71 5.74
CA GLN A 19 6.40 17.92 6.45
C GLN A 19 7.02 18.93 5.48
N THR A 20 7.87 18.47 4.58
CA THR A 20 8.51 19.29 3.55
C THR A 20 7.48 19.90 2.60
N ALA A 21 6.51 19.10 2.17
CA ALA A 21 5.44 19.56 1.29
C ALA A 21 4.59 20.66 1.95
N LEU A 22 4.22 20.49 3.21
CA LEU A 22 3.43 21.46 3.97
C LEU A 22 4.23 22.75 4.24
N ALA A 23 5.54 22.63 4.48
CA ALA A 23 6.41 23.79 4.74
C ALA A 23 6.51 24.75 3.55
N LYS A 24 6.38 24.25 2.30
CA LYS A 24 6.33 25.10 1.10
C LYS A 24 5.20 26.13 1.12
N PHE A 25 4.11 25.85 1.84
CA PHE A 25 2.99 26.77 2.04
C PHE A 25 2.97 27.40 3.43
N GLN A 26 4.14 27.49 4.09
CA GLN A 26 4.30 28.07 5.42
C GLN A 26 3.39 27.42 6.49
N GLN A 27 3.00 26.16 6.28
CA GLN A 27 2.24 25.40 7.26
C GLN A 27 3.18 24.72 8.24
N LYS A 28 2.89 24.87 9.53
CA LYS A 28 3.64 24.17 10.58
C LYS A 28 3.22 22.71 10.66
N SER A 29 4.14 21.84 11.00
CA SER A 29 3.86 20.44 11.23
C SER A 29 4.74 19.83 12.31
N THR A 30 4.16 18.92 13.09
CA THR A 30 4.85 18.13 14.11
C THR A 30 4.78 16.67 13.70
N ILE A 31 5.90 15.98 13.71
CA ILE A 31 5.97 14.53 13.47
C ILE A 31 6.04 13.84 14.83
N ILE A 32 5.18 12.85 15.01
CA ILE A 32 5.16 11.94 16.16
C ILE A 32 5.27 10.51 15.65
N THR A 33 6.14 9.73 16.27
CA THR A 33 6.39 8.33 15.91
C THR A 33 6.08 7.39 17.05
N ASP A 34 6.15 6.08 16.81
CA ASP A 34 5.94 5.02 17.79
C ASP A 34 6.97 5.00 18.94
N GLU A 35 8.03 5.81 18.85
CA GLU A 35 8.96 6.04 19.98
C GLU A 35 8.47 7.15 20.92
N ASP A 36 7.50 7.95 20.49
CA ASP A 36 6.96 9.04 21.27
C ASP A 36 5.74 8.56 22.07
N ASP A 37 5.45 9.24 23.14
CA ASP A 37 4.26 8.97 23.95
C ASP A 37 3.03 9.64 23.33
N PHE A 38 2.25 8.86 22.61
CA PHE A 38 1.03 9.36 21.95
C PHE A 38 -0.01 9.95 22.93
N GLU A 39 0.02 9.54 24.22
CA GLU A 39 -0.91 10.07 25.22
C GLU A 39 -0.58 11.51 25.61
N LYS A 40 0.69 11.92 25.43
CA LYS A 40 1.17 13.28 25.74
C LYS A 40 1.02 14.28 24.59
N ILE A 41 0.33 13.89 23.51
CA ILE A 41 0.13 14.83 22.42
C ILE A 41 -0.82 15.94 22.89
N GLU A 42 -0.26 17.14 22.96
CA GLU A 42 -0.96 18.37 23.29
C GLU A 42 -0.76 19.41 22.20
N GLY A 43 -1.69 20.32 22.05
CA GLY A 43 -1.60 21.42 21.11
C GLY A 43 -2.88 21.58 20.28
N ASN A 44 -2.87 22.64 19.47
CA ASN A 44 -3.96 22.90 18.53
C ASN A 44 -3.48 22.52 17.15
N TYR A 45 -4.12 21.51 16.57
CA TYR A 45 -3.85 21.05 15.21
C TYR A 45 -5.10 21.23 14.34
N ASP A 46 -4.89 21.58 13.09
CA ASP A 46 -5.96 21.76 12.11
C ASP A 46 -6.21 20.46 11.32
N ARG A 47 -5.17 19.64 11.16
CA ARG A 47 -5.21 18.37 10.41
C ARG A 47 -4.28 17.34 11.02
N ILE A 48 -4.63 16.07 10.87
CA ILE A 48 -3.81 14.92 11.22
C ILE A 48 -3.61 14.06 9.98
N PHE A 49 -2.36 13.69 9.70
CA PHE A 49 -1.99 12.76 8.65
C PHE A 49 -1.41 11.49 9.26
N THR A 50 -1.76 10.33 8.73
CA THR A 50 -1.17 9.06 9.15
C THR A 50 -0.45 8.36 7.99
N MET A 51 0.68 7.74 8.34
CA MET A 51 1.54 6.99 7.41
C MET A 51 1.21 5.50 7.38
N SER A 52 0.30 5.04 8.21
CA SER A 52 -0.10 3.63 8.29
C SER A 52 -1.58 3.50 8.61
N GLU A 53 -2.24 2.54 7.99
CA GLU A 53 -3.64 2.22 8.29
C GLU A 53 -3.83 1.78 9.74
N SER A 54 -2.82 1.14 10.36
CA SER A 54 -2.85 0.74 11.77
C SER A 54 -2.85 1.94 12.75
N LEU A 55 -2.52 3.14 12.28
CA LEU A 55 -2.59 4.38 13.07
C LEU A 55 -3.93 5.13 12.92
N LEU A 56 -4.83 4.68 12.05
CA LEU A 56 -6.14 5.33 11.89
C LEU A 56 -6.99 5.34 13.17
N PRO A 57 -7.03 4.27 13.99
CA PRO A 57 -7.72 4.33 15.28
C PRO A 57 -7.18 5.44 16.19
N LEU A 58 -5.86 5.55 16.30
CA LEU A 58 -5.21 6.62 17.06
C LEU A 58 -5.49 8.00 16.46
N GLN A 59 -5.44 8.13 15.13
CA GLN A 59 -5.81 9.39 14.46
C GLN A 59 -7.24 9.80 14.85
N TYR A 60 -8.18 8.88 14.80
CA TYR A 60 -9.57 9.15 15.17
C TYR A 60 -9.70 9.62 16.63
N GLU A 61 -9.05 8.94 17.57
CA GLU A 61 -9.08 9.31 18.99
C GLU A 61 -8.52 10.72 19.21
N LEU A 62 -7.41 11.05 18.58
CA LEU A 62 -6.81 12.38 18.61
C LEU A 62 -7.72 13.43 17.96
N GLU A 63 -8.36 13.10 16.83
CA GLU A 63 -9.33 13.99 16.19
C GLU A 63 -10.50 14.31 17.12
N GLN A 64 -11.03 13.32 17.83
CA GLN A 64 -12.10 13.56 18.83
C GLN A 64 -11.61 14.47 19.97
N LYS A 65 -10.41 14.22 20.50
CA LYS A 65 -9.80 15.03 21.57
C LYS A 65 -9.58 16.49 21.15
N LEU A 66 -9.22 16.70 19.88
CA LEU A 66 -8.86 18.01 19.32
C LEU A 66 -10.03 18.73 18.62
N GLY A 67 -11.20 18.12 18.54
CA GLY A 67 -12.37 18.68 17.85
C GLY A 67 -12.26 18.68 16.32
N ILE A 68 -11.44 17.81 15.76
CA ILE A 68 -11.26 17.60 14.31
C ILE A 68 -12.22 16.49 13.86
N ASN A 69 -12.82 16.62 12.69
CA ASN A 69 -13.83 15.69 12.19
C ASN A 69 -13.51 15.23 10.75
N ASN A 70 -12.37 14.54 10.57
CA ASN A 70 -11.99 13.97 9.27
C ASN A 70 -12.46 12.52 9.13
N LEU A 71 -12.56 11.79 10.25
CA LEU A 71 -12.96 10.40 10.31
C LEU A 71 -14.13 10.21 11.27
N THR A 72 -14.92 9.18 11.04
CA THR A 72 -15.92 8.67 11.97
C THR A 72 -15.44 7.32 12.53
N LYS A 73 -16.03 6.87 13.66
CA LYS A 73 -15.75 5.55 14.20
C LYS A 73 -16.02 4.46 13.15
N GLU A 74 -17.14 4.56 12.45
CA GLU A 74 -17.54 3.64 11.38
C GLU A 74 -16.51 3.65 10.23
N SER A 75 -16.06 4.84 9.79
CA SER A 75 -15.06 4.92 8.73
C SER A 75 -13.76 4.24 9.12
N VAL A 76 -13.28 4.40 10.36
CA VAL A 76 -12.07 3.73 10.85
C VAL A 76 -12.24 2.21 10.87
N GLU A 77 -13.36 1.71 11.41
CA GLU A 77 -13.63 0.28 11.45
C GLU A 77 -13.66 -0.37 10.07
N ILE A 78 -14.24 0.33 9.08
CA ILE A 78 -14.31 -0.17 7.69
C ILE A 78 -12.95 -0.05 7.00
N LEU A 79 -12.27 1.08 7.14
CA LEU A 79 -10.99 1.33 6.47
C LEU A 79 -9.84 0.44 6.97
N THR A 80 -9.90 -0.03 8.21
CA THR A 80 -8.87 -0.88 8.81
C THR A 80 -9.15 -2.37 8.71
N ASN A 81 -10.34 -2.76 8.25
CA ASN A 81 -10.78 -4.15 8.17
C ASN A 81 -11.20 -4.52 6.75
N LYS A 82 -10.39 -5.33 6.07
CA LYS A 82 -10.59 -5.70 4.66
C LYS A 82 -11.90 -6.43 4.40
N PHE A 83 -12.37 -7.23 5.35
CA PHE A 83 -13.64 -7.93 5.21
C PHE A 83 -14.84 -6.96 5.33
N LYS A 84 -14.82 -6.07 6.33
CA LYS A 84 -15.84 -5.01 6.46
C LYS A 84 -15.84 -4.07 5.25
N MET A 85 -14.66 -3.77 4.69
CA MET A 85 -14.54 -2.99 3.47
C MET A 85 -15.22 -3.68 2.28
N ASP A 86 -15.02 -4.98 2.11
CA ASP A 86 -15.66 -5.76 1.06
C ASP A 86 -17.20 -5.76 1.22
N GLU A 87 -17.70 -5.95 2.46
CA GLU A 87 -19.13 -5.90 2.75
C GLU A 87 -19.70 -4.51 2.48
N TYR A 88 -19.00 -3.47 2.90
CA TYR A 88 -19.41 -2.10 2.66
C TYR A 88 -19.44 -1.76 1.16
N ALA A 89 -18.41 -2.14 0.40
CA ALA A 89 -18.40 -1.96 -1.04
C ALA A 89 -19.62 -2.65 -1.72
N ARG A 90 -19.97 -3.87 -1.29
CA ARG A 90 -21.17 -4.56 -1.77
C ARG A 90 -22.45 -3.83 -1.40
N SER A 91 -22.56 -3.28 -0.18
CA SER A 91 -23.72 -2.52 0.26
C SER A 91 -23.96 -1.24 -0.55
N LEU A 92 -22.88 -0.67 -1.11
CA LEU A 92 -22.95 0.46 -2.04
C LEU A 92 -23.35 0.06 -3.48
N GLY A 93 -23.64 -1.23 -3.70
CA GLY A 93 -24.03 -1.77 -5.01
C GLY A 93 -22.85 -2.11 -5.92
N PHE A 94 -21.62 -2.14 -5.40
CA PHE A 94 -20.47 -2.58 -6.15
C PHE A 94 -20.39 -4.11 -6.18
N THR A 95 -20.75 -4.71 -7.29
CA THR A 95 -20.55 -6.16 -7.54
C THR A 95 -19.09 -6.48 -7.90
N ILE A 96 -18.22 -5.48 -7.85
CA ILE A 96 -16.83 -5.56 -8.27
C ILE A 96 -15.91 -6.25 -7.24
N THR A 97 -16.31 -6.32 -5.98
CA THR A 97 -15.52 -7.00 -4.96
C THR A 97 -15.48 -8.50 -5.21
N PRO A 98 -14.32 -9.18 -5.07
CA PRO A 98 -14.28 -10.62 -5.13
C PRO A 98 -15.13 -11.22 -4.00
N LYS A 99 -15.63 -12.44 -4.21
CA LYS A 99 -16.32 -13.17 -3.14
C LYS A 99 -15.34 -13.40 -2.00
N SER A 100 -15.73 -13.05 -0.78
CA SER A 100 -14.92 -13.22 0.42
C SER A 100 -15.73 -13.85 1.54
N VAL A 101 -15.08 -14.62 2.39
CA VAL A 101 -15.64 -15.28 3.57
C VAL A 101 -14.68 -15.07 4.74
N LEU A 102 -15.24 -14.83 5.91
CA LEU A 102 -14.54 -14.91 7.18
C LEU A 102 -14.88 -16.29 7.78
N PRO A 103 -14.02 -17.30 7.61
CA PRO A 103 -14.39 -18.67 7.97
C PRO A 103 -14.37 -18.87 9.48
N GLU A 104 -15.46 -19.36 10.02
CA GLU A 104 -15.56 -19.83 11.42
C GLU A 104 -15.25 -21.31 11.52
N ASN A 105 -15.45 -22.02 10.42
CA ASN A 105 -15.18 -23.44 10.30
C ASN A 105 -14.89 -23.81 8.84
N ALA A 106 -14.49 -25.06 8.60
CA ALA A 106 -14.17 -25.55 7.27
C ALA A 106 -15.36 -25.54 6.30
N GLU A 107 -16.59 -25.64 6.80
CA GLU A 107 -17.79 -25.69 5.97
C GLU A 107 -18.07 -24.35 5.28
N ASP A 108 -17.66 -23.24 5.88
CA ASP A 108 -17.82 -21.92 5.29
C ASP A 108 -17.08 -21.77 3.95
N LEU A 109 -16.01 -22.56 3.77
CA LEU A 109 -15.24 -22.60 2.52
C LEU A 109 -15.99 -23.28 1.37
N ASN A 110 -17.08 -23.99 1.64
CA ASN A 110 -17.93 -24.58 0.59
C ASN A 110 -18.51 -23.50 -0.33
N ALA A 111 -18.55 -22.25 0.13
CA ALA A 111 -18.93 -21.11 -0.68
C ALA A 111 -18.11 -20.96 -1.97
N PHE A 112 -16.88 -21.47 -2.02
CA PHE A 112 -15.99 -21.37 -3.19
C PHE A 112 -16.06 -22.56 -4.13
N GLY A 113 -16.63 -23.72 -3.71
CA GLY A 113 -16.59 -24.95 -4.49
C GLY A 113 -15.14 -25.39 -4.76
N ASP A 114 -14.86 -25.75 -6.02
CA ASP A 114 -13.52 -26.18 -6.47
C ASP A 114 -12.67 -25.04 -7.04
N LYS A 115 -13.12 -23.76 -6.86
CA LYS A 115 -12.39 -22.60 -7.37
C LYS A 115 -11.13 -22.32 -6.57
N PRO A 116 -10.12 -21.71 -7.21
CA PRO A 116 -8.96 -21.20 -6.51
C PRO A 116 -9.35 -20.14 -5.46
N VAL A 117 -8.67 -20.18 -4.33
CA VAL A 117 -8.90 -19.28 -3.21
C VAL A 117 -7.61 -18.54 -2.82
N PHE A 118 -7.79 -17.38 -2.23
CA PHE A 118 -6.71 -16.52 -1.76
C PHE A 118 -6.94 -16.19 -0.29
N VAL A 119 -5.91 -16.34 0.54
CA VAL A 119 -5.98 -16.07 1.97
C VAL A 119 -5.19 -14.81 2.29
N LYS A 120 -5.79 -13.92 3.07
CA LYS A 120 -5.14 -12.69 3.55
C LYS A 120 -5.62 -12.32 4.94
N PRO A 121 -4.82 -11.62 5.76
CA PRO A 121 -5.26 -11.10 7.04
C PRO A 121 -6.37 -10.05 6.85
N VAL A 122 -7.30 -10.02 7.79
CA VAL A 122 -8.42 -9.05 7.81
C VAL A 122 -7.91 -7.65 8.15
N VAL A 123 -6.99 -7.56 9.09
CA VAL A 123 -6.40 -6.30 9.59
C VAL A 123 -4.91 -6.29 9.26
N GLY A 124 -4.38 -5.14 8.96
CA GLY A 124 -2.95 -4.93 8.73
C GLY A 124 -2.58 -4.63 7.28
N SER A 125 -1.48 -3.91 7.13
CA SER A 125 -0.93 -3.50 5.84
C SER A 125 0.17 -4.44 5.40
N GLY A 126 -0.10 -5.16 4.31
CA GLY A 126 0.93 -5.93 3.63
C GLY A 126 1.39 -7.15 4.44
N THR A 127 2.49 -7.69 4.01
CA THR A 127 3.11 -8.95 4.35
C THR A 127 3.60 -9.12 5.79
N LYS A 128 3.26 -8.22 6.69
CA LYS A 128 3.71 -8.27 8.07
C LYS A 128 2.62 -8.62 9.06
N ASP A 129 2.19 -9.83 8.99
CA ASP A 129 1.86 -10.47 10.23
C ASP A 129 3.00 -11.44 10.60
N GLN A 130 3.89 -10.99 11.47
CA GLN A 130 4.96 -11.83 12.02
C GLN A 130 4.42 -13.00 12.88
N HIS A 131 3.12 -12.96 13.17
CA HIS A 131 2.46 -13.97 14.00
C HIS A 131 1.82 -15.09 13.18
N HIS A 132 1.56 -14.85 11.90
CA HIS A 132 1.01 -15.86 11.00
C HIS A 132 2.02 -16.15 9.90
N ASN A 133 2.48 -17.39 9.83
CA ASN A 133 3.23 -17.92 8.70
C ASN A 133 2.40 -17.99 7.41
N PHE A 134 1.43 -17.07 7.24
CA PHE A 134 0.52 -16.95 6.12
C PHE A 134 0.59 -15.55 5.49
N PRO A 135 1.63 -15.26 4.73
CA PRO A 135 1.57 -14.12 3.85
C PRO A 135 0.67 -14.46 2.68
N TYR A 136 -0.30 -13.62 2.37
CA TYR A 136 -1.05 -13.58 1.10
C TYR A 136 -0.81 -14.80 0.20
N THR A 137 -1.58 -15.87 0.39
CA THR A 137 -1.32 -17.17 -0.26
C THR A 137 -2.49 -17.61 -1.10
N ALA A 138 -2.22 -18.03 -2.34
CA ALA A 138 -3.20 -18.64 -3.22
C ALA A 138 -3.16 -20.17 -3.11
N PHE A 139 -4.33 -20.80 -3.15
CA PHE A 139 -4.51 -22.24 -3.18
C PHE A 139 -5.37 -22.60 -4.37
N LYS A 140 -5.15 -23.78 -4.96
CA LYS A 140 -5.92 -24.26 -6.13
C LYS A 140 -7.40 -24.41 -5.82
N ASN A 141 -7.72 -24.76 -4.59
CA ASN A 141 -9.08 -24.91 -4.08
C ASN A 141 -9.08 -24.94 -2.54
N LYS A 142 -10.28 -25.00 -1.97
CA LYS A 142 -10.46 -25.12 -0.51
C LYS A 142 -9.83 -26.36 0.11
N ASP A 143 -9.81 -27.50 -0.60
CA ASP A 143 -9.31 -28.77 -0.04
C ASP A 143 -7.80 -28.71 0.16
N GLU A 144 -7.11 -27.98 -0.69
CA GLU A 144 -5.69 -27.73 -0.54
C GLU A 144 -5.41 -26.77 0.63
N LEU A 145 -6.21 -25.70 0.76
CA LEU A 145 -6.13 -24.80 1.91
C LEU A 145 -6.34 -25.57 3.22
N LEU A 146 -7.34 -26.45 3.28
CA LEU A 146 -7.66 -27.26 4.47
C LEU A 146 -6.56 -28.27 4.84
N LYS A 147 -5.70 -28.65 3.90
CA LYS A 147 -4.54 -29.49 4.19
C LYS A 147 -3.38 -28.72 4.79
N HIS A 148 -3.41 -27.40 4.73
CA HIS A 148 -2.33 -26.58 5.24
C HIS A 148 -2.39 -26.51 6.77
N VAL A 149 -1.35 -27.02 7.43
CA VAL A 149 -1.30 -27.17 8.90
C VAL A 149 -1.51 -25.84 9.63
N SER A 150 -0.91 -24.77 9.11
CA SER A 150 -1.02 -23.45 9.75
C SER A 150 -2.45 -22.87 9.68
N PHE A 151 -3.19 -23.16 8.60
CA PHE A 151 -4.57 -22.71 8.48
C PHE A 151 -5.49 -23.44 9.47
N ASN A 152 -5.34 -24.75 9.60
CA ASN A 152 -6.09 -25.54 10.58
C ASN A 152 -5.77 -25.12 12.02
N THR A 153 -4.49 -24.86 12.32
CA THR A 153 -4.08 -24.40 13.64
C THR A 153 -4.66 -23.00 13.94
N TRP A 154 -4.82 -22.16 12.93
CA TRP A 154 -5.40 -20.84 13.09
C TRP A 154 -6.91 -20.90 13.35
N ILE A 155 -7.67 -21.70 12.59
CA ILE A 155 -9.11 -21.92 12.82
C ILE A 155 -9.34 -22.42 14.25
N ASP A 156 -8.51 -23.35 14.74
CA ASP A 156 -8.70 -24.00 16.04
C ASP A 156 -8.33 -23.09 17.23
N LYS A 157 -7.41 -22.16 17.07
CA LYS A 157 -6.79 -21.44 18.21
C LYS A 157 -7.15 -19.97 18.32
N ASP A 158 -7.30 -19.26 17.21
CA ASP A 158 -7.29 -17.81 17.19
C ASP A 158 -8.58 -17.16 16.68
N PHE A 159 -9.61 -17.94 16.44
CA PHE A 159 -10.86 -17.47 15.85
C PHE A 159 -11.48 -16.28 16.60
N ASN A 160 -11.33 -16.21 17.91
CA ASN A 160 -11.88 -15.13 18.73
C ASN A 160 -10.98 -13.88 18.83
N ASN A 161 -9.78 -13.92 18.27
CA ASN A 161 -8.88 -12.77 18.26
C ASN A 161 -9.04 -11.98 16.97
N THR A 162 -9.82 -10.91 17.01
CA THR A 162 -10.14 -10.07 15.84
C THR A 162 -8.92 -9.45 15.16
N GLN A 163 -7.80 -9.29 15.86
CA GLN A 163 -6.57 -8.77 15.27
C GLN A 163 -5.86 -9.78 14.37
N ASN A 164 -6.14 -11.06 14.56
CA ASN A 164 -5.47 -12.16 13.88
C ASN A 164 -6.37 -12.91 12.89
N GLN A 165 -7.55 -12.38 12.59
CA GLN A 165 -8.47 -13.03 11.68
C GLN A 165 -7.94 -13.07 10.24
N LEU A 166 -8.11 -14.22 9.60
CA LEU A 166 -7.86 -14.40 8.16
C LEU A 166 -9.17 -14.39 7.40
N MET A 167 -9.18 -13.75 6.25
CA MET A 167 -10.27 -13.89 5.28
C MET A 167 -9.83 -14.76 4.12
N VAL A 168 -10.76 -15.55 3.61
CA VAL A 168 -10.60 -16.31 2.38
C VAL A 168 -11.39 -15.63 1.28
N GLN A 169 -10.78 -15.45 0.14
CA GLN A 169 -11.33 -14.69 -0.98
C GLN A 169 -11.21 -15.52 -2.26
N GLU A 170 -12.11 -15.31 -3.22
CA GLU A 170 -11.97 -15.84 -4.57
C GLU A 170 -10.62 -15.38 -5.15
N HIS A 171 -9.80 -16.33 -5.62
CA HIS A 171 -8.60 -15.99 -6.36
C HIS A 171 -8.99 -15.49 -7.76
N LEU A 172 -8.42 -14.36 -8.14
CA LEU A 172 -8.68 -13.79 -9.44
C LEU A 172 -7.76 -14.41 -10.50
N PRO A 173 -8.17 -14.46 -11.77
CA PRO A 173 -7.36 -15.07 -12.83
C PRO A 173 -5.96 -14.44 -12.93
N ASP A 174 -4.94 -15.29 -13.13
CA ASP A 174 -3.53 -14.86 -13.21
C ASP A 174 -3.22 -13.88 -14.37
N ASN A 175 -4.09 -13.85 -15.38
CA ASN A 175 -3.99 -12.92 -16.50
C ASN A 175 -4.74 -11.60 -16.26
N SER A 176 -5.23 -11.37 -15.03
CA SER A 176 -5.85 -10.11 -14.66
C SER A 176 -4.83 -8.98 -14.60
N GLU A 177 -5.20 -7.82 -15.11
CA GLU A 177 -4.41 -6.61 -14.95
C GLU A 177 -4.76 -5.95 -13.61
N ILE A 178 -3.76 -5.42 -12.92
CA ILE A 178 -3.94 -4.66 -11.69
C ILE A 178 -3.78 -3.18 -11.98
N TYR A 179 -4.71 -2.38 -11.49
CA TYR A 179 -4.63 -0.93 -11.55
C TYR A 179 -4.77 -0.35 -10.14
N ALA A 180 -3.88 0.57 -9.79
CA ALA A 180 -3.99 1.34 -8.56
C ALA A 180 -4.38 2.78 -8.87
N LEU A 181 -5.42 3.28 -8.21
CA LEU A 181 -5.79 4.69 -8.23
C LEU A 181 -5.32 5.36 -6.95
N TYR A 182 -4.45 6.33 -7.10
CA TYR A 182 -4.02 7.23 -6.04
C TYR A 182 -4.95 8.43 -6.01
N ALA A 183 -5.47 8.76 -4.83
CA ALA A 183 -6.41 9.86 -4.68
C ALA A 183 -6.20 10.63 -3.37
N TYR A 184 -6.61 11.89 -3.37
CA TYR A 184 -6.70 12.74 -2.20
C TYR A 184 -8.16 13.12 -1.94
N VAL A 185 -8.58 12.99 -0.71
CA VAL A 185 -9.86 13.49 -0.21
C VAL A 185 -9.60 14.79 0.52
N ASN A 186 -10.16 15.87 0.03
CA ASN A 186 -9.95 17.18 0.62
C ASN A 186 -10.84 17.45 1.85
N SER A 187 -10.74 18.64 2.40
CA SER A 187 -11.51 19.06 3.59
C SER A 187 -13.03 19.11 3.37
N SER A 188 -13.49 19.22 2.13
CA SER A 188 -14.90 19.18 1.76
C SER A 188 -15.44 17.76 1.51
N GLY A 189 -14.60 16.73 1.52
CA GLY A 189 -14.96 15.36 1.15
C GLY A 189 -14.96 15.11 -0.36
N ARG A 190 -14.39 16.02 -1.16
CA ARG A 190 -14.24 15.81 -2.60
C ARG A 190 -13.02 14.95 -2.89
N VAL A 191 -13.21 13.93 -3.70
CA VAL A 191 -12.13 13.06 -4.20
C VAL A 191 -11.46 13.70 -5.40
N THR A 192 -10.15 13.86 -5.31
CA THR A 192 -9.29 14.27 -6.42
C THR A 192 -8.42 13.07 -6.84
N PRO A 193 -8.70 12.45 -7.99
CA PRO A 193 -7.80 11.46 -8.57
C PRO A 193 -6.43 12.11 -8.86
N LEU A 194 -5.36 11.49 -8.43
CA LEU A 194 -4.01 12.02 -8.57
C LEU A 194 -3.31 11.41 -9.79
N TYR A 195 -3.17 10.11 -9.80
CA TYR A 195 -2.65 9.36 -10.93
C TYR A 195 -3.05 7.88 -10.85
N TRP A 196 -2.85 7.18 -11.94
CA TRP A 196 -3.03 5.73 -12.05
C TRP A 196 -1.70 5.02 -12.20
N SER A 197 -1.60 3.83 -11.64
CA SER A 197 -0.53 2.91 -11.98
C SER A 197 -1.09 1.57 -12.41
N LYS A 198 -0.37 0.90 -13.31
CA LYS A 198 -0.65 -0.45 -13.78
C LYS A 198 0.37 -1.40 -13.18
N GLY A 199 -0.09 -2.36 -12.41
CA GLY A 199 0.74 -3.37 -11.79
C GLY A 199 0.97 -4.56 -12.71
N THR A 200 2.20 -5.07 -12.69
CA THR A 200 2.53 -6.39 -13.24
C THR A 200 3.00 -7.26 -12.09
N ILE A 201 2.22 -8.29 -11.79
CA ILE A 201 2.60 -9.31 -10.82
C ILE A 201 3.14 -10.49 -11.59
N MET A 202 4.44 -10.76 -11.45
CA MET A 202 5.04 -11.96 -12.02
C MET A 202 4.93 -13.08 -10.99
N VAL A 203 4.01 -13.99 -11.22
CA VAL A 203 3.91 -15.24 -10.45
C VAL A 203 4.98 -16.20 -10.96
N ASN A 204 5.83 -16.70 -10.08
CA ASN A 204 6.78 -17.72 -10.47
C ASN A 204 6.07 -19.07 -10.59
N ASN A 205 5.84 -19.53 -11.81
CA ASN A 205 5.07 -20.74 -12.15
C ASN A 205 5.78 -22.07 -11.82
N LYS A 206 6.82 -22.09 -11.02
CA LYS A 206 7.53 -23.32 -10.74
C LYS A 206 7.54 -23.65 -9.25
N THR A 207 6.81 -24.63 -8.92
CA THR A 207 6.94 -25.50 -7.74
C THR A 207 6.52 -24.89 -6.42
N GLU A 208 5.48 -24.94 -5.94
CA GLU A 208 4.92 -24.63 -4.62
C GLU A 208 3.99 -23.44 -4.59
N MET A 209 2.86 -23.71 -4.12
CA MET A 209 1.65 -22.91 -4.02
C MET A 209 1.73 -21.73 -3.05
N HIS A 210 2.89 -21.16 -2.87
CA HIS A 210 3.04 -19.93 -2.15
C HIS A 210 3.13 -18.78 -3.16
N TRP A 211 2.03 -18.08 -3.31
CA TRP A 211 1.97 -16.85 -4.08
C TRP A 211 2.78 -15.78 -3.35
N GLN A 212 4.08 -15.85 -3.47
CA GLN A 212 4.96 -14.75 -3.12
C GLN A 212 5.19 -13.95 -4.38
N PRO A 213 4.71 -12.72 -4.45
CA PRO A 213 5.05 -11.86 -5.56
C PRO A 213 6.55 -11.61 -5.52
N ARG A 214 7.29 -12.34 -6.34
CA ARG A 214 8.75 -12.21 -6.42
C ARG A 214 9.21 -10.99 -7.19
N ASN A 215 8.32 -10.34 -7.91
CA ASN A 215 8.62 -9.11 -8.64
C ASN A 215 7.35 -8.26 -8.75
N TYR A 216 7.21 -7.30 -7.85
CA TYR A 216 6.26 -6.21 -8.05
C TYR A 216 6.87 -5.16 -8.96
N SER A 217 6.15 -4.81 -10.01
CA SER A 217 6.41 -3.58 -10.73
C SER A 217 5.11 -2.86 -10.99
N PHE A 218 5.09 -1.57 -10.72
CA PHE A 218 3.99 -0.69 -11.07
C PHE A 218 4.50 0.37 -12.04
N GLU A 219 3.81 0.51 -13.14
CA GLU A 219 4.05 1.57 -14.11
C GLU A 219 3.00 2.65 -13.90
N GLY A 220 3.44 3.86 -13.56
CA GLY A 220 2.57 5.03 -13.61
C GLY A 220 2.19 5.33 -15.05
N ILE A 221 0.90 5.37 -15.34
CA ILE A 221 0.36 5.54 -16.69
C ILE A 221 -0.49 6.80 -16.80
N PRO A 222 -0.45 7.50 -17.94
CA PRO A 222 -1.33 8.62 -18.19
C PRO A 222 -2.81 8.22 -18.11
N THR A 223 -3.64 9.10 -17.60
CA THR A 223 -5.09 8.82 -17.41
C THR A 223 -5.83 8.45 -18.70
N ASN A 224 -5.36 8.90 -19.85
CA ASN A 224 -5.92 8.54 -21.16
C ASN A 224 -5.57 7.12 -21.63
N GLU A 225 -4.56 6.48 -21.04
CA GLU A 225 -4.18 5.08 -21.30
C GLU A 225 -4.91 4.10 -20.36
N VAL A 226 -5.58 4.59 -19.33
CA VAL A 226 -6.41 3.76 -18.45
C VAL A 226 -7.71 3.36 -19.15
N PRO A 227 -8.08 2.06 -19.20
CA PRO A 227 -9.34 1.63 -19.79
C PRO A 227 -10.52 2.41 -19.21
N GLY A 228 -11.41 2.90 -20.08
CA GLY A 228 -12.50 3.78 -19.69
C GLY A 228 -13.38 3.21 -18.57
N LYS A 229 -13.62 1.91 -18.58
CA LYS A 229 -14.44 1.22 -17.59
C LYS A 229 -13.81 1.24 -16.20
N ILE A 230 -12.52 0.91 -16.10
CA ILE A 230 -11.84 0.92 -14.77
C ILE A 230 -11.67 2.35 -14.25
N LYS A 231 -11.37 3.29 -15.13
CA LYS A 231 -11.29 4.71 -14.76
C LYS A 231 -12.62 5.21 -14.18
N HIS A 232 -13.72 4.95 -14.87
CA HIS A 232 -15.04 5.34 -14.39
C HIS A 232 -15.41 4.64 -13.08
N THR A 233 -15.28 3.31 -13.04
CA THR A 233 -15.62 2.51 -11.85
C THR A 233 -14.79 2.90 -10.64
N GLY A 234 -13.48 3.05 -10.80
CA GLY A 234 -12.58 3.41 -9.70
C GLY A 234 -12.87 4.80 -9.13
N THR A 235 -13.03 5.80 -9.98
CA THR A 235 -13.35 7.16 -9.54
C THR A 235 -14.73 7.23 -8.85
N TYR A 236 -15.73 6.55 -9.42
CA TYR A 236 -17.06 6.48 -8.85
C TYR A 236 -17.07 5.75 -7.50
N PHE A 237 -16.34 4.63 -7.39
CA PHE A 237 -16.16 3.90 -6.14
C PHE A 237 -15.61 4.80 -5.04
N TYR A 238 -14.52 5.51 -5.32
CA TYR A 238 -13.93 6.41 -4.34
C TYR A 238 -14.91 7.46 -3.83
N GLN A 239 -15.61 8.16 -4.73
CA GLN A 239 -16.54 9.21 -4.30
C GLN A 239 -17.68 8.63 -3.47
N LYS A 240 -18.25 7.48 -3.85
CA LYS A 240 -19.30 6.81 -3.09
C LYS A 240 -18.83 6.36 -1.70
N LEU A 241 -17.62 5.81 -1.63
CA LEU A 241 -17.01 5.42 -0.36
C LEU A 241 -16.84 6.63 0.57
N VAL A 242 -16.28 7.70 0.04
CA VAL A 242 -16.01 8.94 0.79
C VAL A 242 -17.30 9.61 1.26
N ASP A 243 -18.32 9.69 0.40
CA ASP A 243 -19.63 10.26 0.73
C ASP A 243 -20.33 9.48 1.85
N GLY A 244 -20.31 8.14 1.74
CA GLY A 244 -20.93 7.26 2.71
C GLY A 244 -20.23 7.26 4.07
N LEU A 245 -18.91 7.20 4.07
CA LEU A 245 -18.08 7.16 5.29
C LEU A 245 -17.71 8.55 5.83
N LYS A 246 -18.09 9.64 5.13
CA LYS A 246 -17.81 11.04 5.51
C LYS A 246 -16.32 11.33 5.72
N ILE A 247 -15.48 10.75 4.90
CA ILE A 247 -14.02 10.88 4.98
C ILE A 247 -13.59 12.26 4.48
N LYS A 248 -12.58 12.85 5.15
CA LYS A 248 -11.96 14.11 4.75
C LYS A 248 -10.45 14.07 5.00
N ASN A 249 -9.71 14.94 4.31
CA ASN A 249 -8.28 15.17 4.49
C ASN A 249 -7.44 13.86 4.52
N LEU A 250 -7.72 12.94 3.61
CA LEU A 250 -7.07 11.62 3.59
C LEU A 250 -6.48 11.32 2.21
N LEU A 251 -5.24 10.83 2.21
CA LEU A 251 -4.63 10.20 1.03
C LEU A 251 -4.99 8.73 1.02
N MET A 252 -5.36 8.21 -0.14
CA MET A 252 -5.76 6.82 -0.30
C MET A 252 -5.24 6.22 -1.58
N VAL A 253 -5.01 4.90 -1.55
CA VAL A 253 -4.68 4.09 -2.73
C VAL A 253 -5.64 2.91 -2.79
N ALA A 254 -6.38 2.77 -3.87
CA ALA A 254 -7.24 1.61 -4.10
C ALA A 254 -6.74 0.78 -5.27
N ASP A 255 -6.70 -0.52 -5.06
CA ASP A 255 -6.28 -1.50 -6.05
C ASP A 255 -7.49 -2.19 -6.68
N PHE A 256 -7.46 -2.31 -8.00
CA PHE A 256 -8.51 -2.92 -8.80
C PHE A 256 -7.92 -3.97 -9.74
N TYR A 257 -8.59 -5.11 -9.85
CA TYR A 257 -8.37 -6.03 -10.96
C TYR A 257 -9.25 -5.68 -12.15
N TYR A 258 -8.66 -5.82 -13.34
CA TYR A 258 -9.35 -5.71 -14.59
C TYR A 258 -9.11 -6.95 -15.43
N PHE A 259 -10.19 -7.67 -15.72
CA PHE A 259 -10.16 -8.91 -16.48
C PHE A 259 -11.47 -9.06 -17.25
N ASP A 260 -11.37 -9.39 -18.52
CA ASP A 260 -12.52 -9.65 -19.39
C ASP A 260 -13.62 -8.59 -19.26
N ASP A 261 -13.22 -7.34 -19.40
CA ASP A 261 -14.09 -6.17 -19.21
C ASP A 261 -14.82 -6.12 -17.85
N THR A 262 -14.31 -6.82 -16.85
CA THR A 262 -14.82 -6.81 -15.48
C THR A 262 -13.83 -6.10 -14.56
N VAL A 263 -14.34 -5.20 -13.73
CA VAL A 263 -13.55 -4.52 -12.69
C VAL A 263 -13.90 -5.14 -11.34
N LYS A 264 -12.88 -5.52 -10.58
CA LYS A 264 -13.06 -5.95 -9.20
C LYS A 264 -12.17 -5.13 -8.27
N PHE A 265 -12.74 -4.56 -7.23
CA PHE A 265 -12.00 -3.94 -6.15
C PHE A 265 -11.27 -5.03 -5.34
N ILE A 266 -10.02 -4.77 -4.95
CA ILE A 266 -9.19 -5.73 -4.21
C ILE A 266 -8.88 -5.25 -2.81
N ASP A 267 -8.36 -4.03 -2.72
CA ASP A 267 -7.81 -3.49 -1.48
C ASP A 267 -7.85 -1.96 -1.48
N LEU A 268 -7.92 -1.39 -0.29
CA LEU A 268 -7.82 0.04 -0.06
C LEU A 268 -6.78 0.30 1.01
N ASN A 269 -5.83 1.16 0.69
CA ASN A 269 -4.82 1.62 1.63
C ASN A 269 -5.12 3.08 1.98
N PRO A 270 -5.78 3.37 3.13
CA PRO A 270 -6.20 4.71 3.53
C PRO A 270 -5.04 5.50 4.16
N ARG A 271 -3.98 5.67 3.43
CA ARG A 271 -2.75 6.34 3.85
C ARG A 271 -1.94 6.80 2.66
N ILE A 272 -0.93 7.62 2.92
CA ILE A 272 0.06 7.92 1.88
C ILE A 272 0.80 6.63 1.49
N GLY A 273 0.75 6.31 0.21
CA GLY A 273 1.54 5.22 -0.35
C GLY A 273 3.00 5.65 -0.54
N GLN A 274 3.91 4.68 -0.41
CA GLN A 274 5.32 4.90 -0.76
C GLN A 274 5.46 5.46 -2.18
N GLY A 275 4.64 4.98 -3.11
CA GLY A 275 4.60 5.48 -4.48
C GLY A 275 4.34 6.98 -4.59
N MET A 276 3.49 7.56 -3.75
CA MET A 276 3.23 9.01 -3.77
C MET A 276 4.45 9.83 -3.36
N VAL A 277 5.18 9.37 -2.33
CA VAL A 277 6.39 10.06 -1.86
C VAL A 277 7.49 10.02 -2.92
N MET A 278 7.70 8.85 -3.51
CA MET A 278 8.72 8.69 -4.55
C MET A 278 8.34 9.44 -5.83
N TYR A 279 7.05 9.52 -6.13
CA TYR A 279 6.56 10.32 -7.26
C TYR A 279 6.75 11.82 -7.02
N ASP A 280 6.62 12.27 -5.78
CA ASP A 280 6.93 13.67 -5.41
C ASP A 280 8.40 14.00 -5.68
N ASP A 281 9.32 13.11 -5.32
CA ASP A 281 10.75 13.26 -5.64
C ASP A 281 11.00 13.37 -7.16
N LEU A 282 10.33 12.54 -7.96
CA LEU A 282 10.42 12.61 -9.42
C LEU A 282 9.83 13.91 -10.01
N CYS A 283 8.92 14.55 -9.28
CA CYS A 283 8.30 15.83 -9.62
C CYS A 283 9.00 17.03 -8.95
N ASP A 284 10.28 16.90 -8.60
CA ASP A 284 11.07 17.96 -7.97
C ASP A 284 10.44 18.47 -6.66
N ASN A 285 9.77 17.58 -5.95
CA ASN A 285 9.02 17.83 -4.72
C ASN A 285 7.89 18.88 -4.89
N GLU A 286 7.24 18.92 -6.03
CA GLU A 286 6.11 19.81 -6.31
C GLU A 286 4.75 19.10 -6.28
N PHE A 287 4.73 17.77 -6.35
CA PHE A 287 3.50 17.01 -6.43
C PHE A 287 2.69 17.06 -5.13
N LEU A 288 3.25 16.63 -4.01
CA LEU A 288 2.55 16.63 -2.71
C LEU A 288 2.16 18.05 -2.24
N PRO A 289 3.02 19.08 -2.38
CA PRO A 289 2.60 20.44 -2.09
C PRO A 289 1.34 20.85 -2.86
N ASN A 290 1.30 20.62 -4.17
CA ASN A 290 0.14 20.98 -4.99
C ASN A 290 -1.11 20.19 -4.61
N VAL A 291 -0.97 18.90 -4.24
CA VAL A 291 -2.07 18.07 -3.72
C VAL A 291 -2.68 18.72 -2.46
N PHE A 292 -1.86 19.07 -1.47
CA PHE A 292 -2.34 19.62 -0.20
C PHE A 292 -2.87 21.05 -0.29
N ALA A 293 -2.41 21.81 -1.28
CA ALA A 293 -2.90 23.16 -1.55
C ALA A 293 -4.08 23.19 -2.54
N GLU A 294 -4.50 22.04 -3.04
CA GLU A 294 -5.54 21.89 -4.08
C GLU A 294 -5.20 22.71 -5.35
N MET A 295 -3.91 22.81 -5.65
CA MET A 295 -3.39 23.49 -6.83
C MET A 295 -3.31 22.54 -8.02
N PRO A 296 -3.17 23.04 -9.26
CA PRO A 296 -2.93 22.20 -10.43
C PRO A 296 -1.72 21.29 -10.20
N LEU A 297 -1.88 20.02 -10.47
CA LEU A 297 -0.80 19.04 -10.37
C LEU A 297 0.28 19.33 -11.43
N PRO A 298 1.56 19.02 -11.15
CA PRO A 298 2.60 19.08 -12.16
C PRO A 298 2.28 18.17 -13.35
N GLU A 299 2.92 18.42 -14.48
CA GLU A 299 2.80 17.55 -15.65
C GLU A 299 3.10 16.10 -15.27
N PHE A 300 2.24 15.19 -15.72
CA PHE A 300 2.38 13.78 -15.39
C PHE A 300 3.70 13.22 -15.95
N LYS A 301 4.54 12.67 -15.08
CA LYS A 301 5.76 11.95 -15.43
C LYS A 301 5.47 10.45 -15.44
N ARG A 302 5.60 9.79 -16.60
CA ARG A 302 5.56 8.32 -16.67
C ARG A 302 6.69 7.76 -15.82
N HIS A 303 6.42 6.76 -15.01
CA HIS A 303 7.39 6.19 -14.10
C HIS A 303 7.20 4.68 -13.94
N LEU A 304 8.28 4.01 -13.56
CA LEU A 304 8.29 2.61 -13.16
C LEU A 304 8.73 2.53 -11.71
N TRP A 305 7.89 1.94 -10.88
CA TRP A 305 8.26 1.49 -9.55
C TRP A 305 8.53 0.00 -9.60
N LYS A 306 9.72 -0.41 -9.17
CA LYS A 306 10.10 -1.80 -9.12
C LYS A 306 10.83 -2.12 -7.83
N GLU A 307 10.39 -3.18 -7.16
CA GLU A 307 11.13 -3.75 -6.05
C GLU A 307 12.45 -4.35 -6.52
N THR A 308 13.48 -4.17 -5.72
CA THR A 308 14.85 -4.47 -6.08
C THR A 308 15.44 -5.47 -5.10
N LYS A 309 15.91 -6.61 -5.59
CA LYS A 309 16.60 -7.61 -4.80
C LYS A 309 18.09 -7.28 -4.72
N LEU A 310 18.62 -7.21 -3.49
CA LEU A 310 20.06 -7.11 -3.25
C LEU A 310 20.71 -8.50 -3.26
N LYS A 311 22.02 -8.52 -3.49
CA LYS A 311 22.81 -9.74 -3.32
C LYS A 311 22.77 -10.19 -1.86
N SER A 312 22.65 -11.49 -1.64
CA SER A 312 22.72 -12.06 -0.28
C SER A 312 24.14 -11.95 0.28
N GLY A 313 24.23 -11.81 1.57
CA GLY A 313 25.49 -11.68 2.30
C GLY A 313 25.43 -10.69 3.45
N THR A 314 26.45 -10.62 4.26
CA THR A 314 26.56 -9.62 5.33
C THR A 314 27.16 -8.34 4.76
N ILE A 315 26.46 -7.22 4.92
CA ILE A 315 26.96 -5.91 4.48
C ILE A 315 28.17 -5.53 5.33
N LYS A 316 29.26 -5.15 4.68
CA LYS A 316 30.48 -4.63 5.30
C LYS A 316 30.50 -3.10 5.30
N SER A 317 30.13 -2.51 4.19
CA SER A 317 30.02 -1.06 4.08
C SER A 317 29.04 -0.67 2.96
N VAL A 318 28.51 0.51 3.08
CA VAL A 318 27.65 1.12 2.05
C VAL A 318 28.27 2.46 1.67
N GLY A 319 28.74 2.55 0.44
CA GLY A 319 29.24 3.81 -0.12
C GLY A 319 28.10 4.77 -0.50
N ASP A 320 28.46 5.97 -0.89
CA ASP A 320 27.50 6.97 -1.33
C ASP A 320 26.76 6.52 -2.60
N TYR A 321 25.50 6.16 -2.47
CA TYR A 321 24.63 5.95 -3.61
C TYR A 321 24.27 7.30 -4.25
N LYS A 322 24.76 7.50 -5.46
CA LYS A 322 24.34 8.64 -6.28
C LYS A 322 23.20 8.19 -7.18
N SER A 323 22.01 8.79 -6.99
CA SER A 323 20.90 8.51 -7.88
C SER A 323 21.24 8.85 -9.32
N VAL A 324 20.89 7.99 -10.25
CA VAL A 324 20.89 8.30 -11.69
C VAL A 324 19.81 9.35 -11.92
N GLU A 325 20.06 10.25 -12.88
CA GLU A 325 19.04 11.21 -13.30
C GLU A 325 17.71 10.49 -13.65
N GLY A 326 16.62 10.95 -13.11
CA GLY A 326 15.30 10.32 -13.27
C GLY A 326 15.05 9.10 -12.40
N ALA A 327 15.93 8.81 -11.40
CA ALA A 327 15.73 7.72 -10.45
C ALA A 327 15.68 8.23 -9.01
N ALA A 328 14.81 7.64 -8.21
CA ALA A 328 14.72 7.83 -6.78
C ALA A 328 14.74 6.47 -6.06
N LEU A 329 15.47 6.39 -4.94
CA LEU A 329 15.58 5.18 -4.12
C LEU A 329 14.68 5.30 -2.89
N ALA A 330 13.74 4.38 -2.76
CA ALA A 330 12.94 4.25 -1.56
C ALA A 330 13.59 3.29 -0.57
N SER A 331 13.65 3.73 0.69
CA SER A 331 13.97 2.87 1.83
C SER A 331 15.41 2.30 1.81
N ASN A 332 16.30 3.00 2.42
CA ASN A 332 17.71 2.60 2.57
C ASN A 332 18.19 2.55 4.03
N TRP A 333 17.27 2.74 4.98
CA TRP A 333 17.63 2.95 6.40
C TRP A 333 18.34 1.74 7.04
N PHE A 334 18.22 0.56 6.46
CA PHE A 334 18.87 -0.65 6.95
C PHE A 334 20.10 -1.06 6.13
N LEU A 335 20.49 -0.29 5.11
CA LEU A 335 21.77 -0.47 4.45
C LEU A 335 22.89 0.06 5.33
N GLN A 336 23.34 -0.75 6.28
CA GLN A 336 24.42 -0.41 7.20
C GLN A 336 25.30 -1.63 7.48
N ASP A 337 26.47 -1.39 8.03
CA ASP A 337 27.40 -2.46 8.42
C ASP A 337 26.74 -3.49 9.35
N GLY A 338 27.08 -4.76 9.12
CA GLY A 338 26.59 -5.89 9.90
C GLY A 338 25.21 -6.41 9.51
N VAL A 339 24.47 -5.74 8.63
CA VAL A 339 23.16 -6.24 8.18
C VAL A 339 23.35 -7.47 7.31
N VAL A 340 22.62 -8.55 7.63
CA VAL A 340 22.62 -9.79 6.86
C VAL A 340 21.46 -9.79 5.88
N ILE A 341 21.75 -9.84 4.58
CA ILE A 341 20.76 -10.05 3.52
C ILE A 341 20.64 -11.56 3.29
N PRO A 342 19.51 -12.21 3.59
CA PRO A 342 19.37 -13.64 3.40
C PRO A 342 19.29 -14.01 1.90
N GLU A 343 19.60 -15.27 1.56
CA GLU A 343 19.49 -15.77 0.18
C GLU A 343 18.07 -15.72 -0.35
N GLU A 344 17.14 -16.10 0.53
CA GLU A 344 15.71 -16.07 0.23
C GLU A 344 15.00 -15.12 1.20
N TYR A 345 14.41 -14.08 0.67
CA TYR A 345 13.53 -13.18 1.41
C TYR A 345 12.38 -12.71 0.52
N CYS A 346 11.26 -12.49 1.16
CA CYS A 346 10.13 -11.89 0.49
C CYS A 346 10.44 -10.41 0.22
N LEU A 347 10.38 -9.98 -1.05
CA LEU A 347 10.61 -8.58 -1.41
C LEU A 347 9.63 -7.62 -0.74
N SER A 348 8.46 -8.13 -0.35
CA SER A 348 7.47 -7.39 0.43
C SER A 348 7.76 -7.37 1.93
N SER A 349 8.81 -8.07 2.42
CA SER A 349 9.21 -7.96 3.81
C SER A 349 9.74 -6.54 4.07
N GLN A 350 9.20 -5.88 5.09
CA GLN A 350 9.61 -4.50 5.40
C GLN A 350 11.08 -4.42 5.86
N ASP A 351 11.71 -5.55 6.20
CA ASP A 351 13.08 -5.57 6.69
C ASP A 351 14.11 -5.46 5.56
N PHE A 352 13.73 -5.86 4.32
CA PHE A 352 14.61 -5.85 3.14
C PHE A 352 13.92 -5.24 1.92
N HIS A 353 13.08 -4.25 2.15
CA HIS A 353 12.32 -3.62 1.10
C HIS A 353 13.13 -2.50 0.45
N PHE A 354 13.56 -2.74 -0.78
CA PHE A 354 14.18 -1.76 -1.65
C PHE A 354 13.31 -1.55 -2.86
N SER A 355 13.01 -0.33 -3.15
CA SER A 355 12.27 0.03 -4.35
C SER A 355 13.02 1.13 -5.10
N LEU A 356 13.15 0.94 -6.39
CA LEU A 356 13.60 1.99 -7.30
C LEU A 356 12.39 2.55 -8.03
N PHE A 357 12.30 3.86 -7.99
CA PHE A 357 11.41 4.66 -8.82
C PHE A 357 12.23 5.28 -9.93
N VAL A 358 11.81 5.10 -11.16
CA VAL A 358 12.49 5.65 -12.33
C VAL A 358 11.49 6.30 -13.26
N SER A 359 11.84 7.45 -13.83
CA SER A 359 11.04 8.12 -14.85
C SER A 359 11.66 7.97 -16.24
N GLY A 360 10.84 8.08 -17.26
CA GLY A 360 11.25 8.04 -18.66
C GLY A 360 10.10 8.37 -19.58
N LYS A 361 10.39 8.74 -20.81
CA LYS A 361 9.35 9.02 -21.82
C LYS A 361 8.70 7.74 -22.31
N GLU A 362 9.51 6.72 -22.51
CA GLU A 362 9.09 5.42 -23.01
C GLU A 362 9.42 4.31 -21.99
N LYS A 363 8.73 3.19 -22.13
CA LYS A 363 8.93 2.04 -21.24
C LYS A 363 10.36 1.50 -21.30
N THR A 364 10.97 1.49 -22.48
CA THR A 364 12.37 1.07 -22.68
C THR A 364 13.33 1.94 -21.89
N ASP A 365 13.16 3.28 -21.94
CA ASP A 365 14.01 4.23 -21.22
C ASP A 365 13.94 3.99 -19.71
N MET A 366 12.74 3.74 -19.17
CA MET A 366 12.55 3.45 -17.75
C MET A 366 13.27 2.16 -17.33
N TYR A 367 13.23 1.11 -18.16
CA TYR A 367 13.94 -0.13 -17.85
C TYR A 367 15.45 0.02 -17.92
N GLU A 368 15.98 0.84 -18.82
CA GLU A 368 17.41 1.15 -18.91
C GLU A 368 17.86 1.97 -17.69
N THR A 369 17.11 3.01 -17.32
CA THR A 369 17.35 3.80 -16.10
C THR A 369 17.28 2.92 -14.85
N TYR A 370 16.31 2.01 -14.77
CA TYR A 370 16.21 1.05 -13.67
C TYR A 370 17.45 0.16 -13.58
N ARG A 371 17.88 -0.43 -14.69
CA ARG A 371 19.09 -1.31 -14.71
C ARG A 371 20.32 -0.55 -14.27
N SER A 372 20.52 0.66 -14.78
CA SER A 372 21.65 1.51 -14.41
C SER A 372 21.64 1.83 -12.93
N SER A 373 20.50 2.26 -12.38
CA SER A 373 20.32 2.57 -10.96
C SER A 373 20.52 1.36 -10.06
N HIS A 374 19.99 0.21 -10.47
CA HIS A 374 20.17 -1.05 -9.75
C HIS A 374 21.65 -1.46 -9.70
N ASN A 375 22.36 -1.40 -10.82
CA ASN A 375 23.77 -1.73 -10.88
C ASN A 375 24.62 -0.79 -10.01
N GLN A 376 24.30 0.50 -10.00
CA GLN A 376 24.98 1.46 -9.14
C GLN A 376 24.72 1.18 -7.66
N LEU A 377 23.47 0.86 -7.28
CA LEU A 377 23.14 0.48 -5.92
C LEU A 377 23.93 -0.75 -5.47
N GLN A 378 23.98 -1.79 -6.31
CA GLN A 378 24.77 -3.00 -6.01
C GLN A 378 26.28 -2.69 -5.88
N ALA A 379 26.80 -1.79 -6.70
CA ALA A 379 28.23 -1.41 -6.67
C ALA A 379 28.61 -0.58 -5.45
N CYS A 380 27.64 0.10 -4.81
CA CYS A 380 27.87 0.85 -3.57
C CYS A 380 27.94 -0.04 -2.31
N ILE A 381 27.56 -1.32 -2.41
CA ILE A 381 27.48 -2.22 -1.27
C ILE A 381 28.67 -3.20 -1.31
N GLU A 382 29.51 -3.14 -0.30
CA GLU A 382 30.53 -4.14 -0.04
C GLU A 382 29.99 -5.21 0.92
N TYR A 383 30.33 -6.46 0.66
CA TYR A 383 29.99 -7.61 1.49
C TYR A 383 31.24 -8.22 2.11
N TYR A 384 31.10 -8.84 3.29
CA TYR A 384 32.18 -9.63 3.90
C TYR A 384 32.50 -10.88 3.10
#